data_689b2fc63b6f02ba490bb069f5c192b5
#
_entry.id   689b2fc63b6f02ba490bb069f5c192b5
#
_cell.length_a   1.000
_cell.length_b   1.000
_cell.length_c   1.000
_cell.angle_alpha   90.00
_cell.angle_beta   90.00
_cell.angle_gamma   90.00
#
_symmetry.space_group_name_H-M   'P 1'
#
loop_
_entity.id
_entity.type
_entity.pdbx_description
1 polymer ?
#
loop_
_entity_poly.entity_id
_entity_poly.type
_entity_poly.pdbx_seq_one_letter_code
_entity_poly.pdbx_strand_id
1 'polypeptide(L)'
;MMKQLIKLIKSKLTVLLSVMMIGMLSMSGTDGFAGNPKKQRPPFDPKRFEADLEQYITTHAALTPREAARFFPVYRQMMKKMRSHFDAMRRFHFVNPKDERACEEAIRCQDELDIEMKQLQQEYHSRFLYILPASKVLRIIKAEEQFHRQAFRNARK
;
A
#
# COMPACT_ATOMS: atom_id res chain seq x y z
N MET A 1 -14.25 24.70 -5.25
CA MET A 1 -13.96 23.47 -6.00
C MET A 1 -12.70 22.75 -5.48
N MET A 2 -11.55 23.43 -5.35
CA MET A 2 -10.27 22.86 -4.90
C MET A 2 -10.30 22.23 -3.50
N LYS A 3 -10.99 22.85 -2.52
CA LYS A 3 -11.13 22.32 -1.15
C LYS A 3 -11.91 21.00 -1.07
N GLN A 4 -12.90 20.80 -1.93
CA GLN A 4 -13.65 19.54 -2.02
C GLN A 4 -12.80 18.44 -2.64
N LEU A 5 -12.00 18.78 -3.64
CA LEU A 5 -11.06 17.85 -4.26
C LEU A 5 -9.99 17.38 -3.26
N ILE A 6 -9.44 18.30 -2.47
CA ILE A 6 -8.47 18.00 -1.41
C ILE A 6 -9.09 17.12 -0.31
N LYS A 7 -10.35 17.37 0.07
CA LYS A 7 -11.07 16.55 1.06
C LYS A 7 -11.35 15.14 0.54
N LEU A 8 -11.68 15.02 -0.76
CA LEU A 8 -11.91 13.73 -1.42
C LEU A 8 -10.59 12.93 -1.55
N ILE A 9 -9.49 13.61 -1.86
CA ILE A 9 -8.15 13.02 -1.95
C ILE A 9 -7.69 12.56 -0.56
N LYS A 10 -7.89 13.38 0.50
CA LYS A 10 -7.55 13.01 1.89
C LYS A 10 -8.37 11.79 2.36
N SER A 11 -9.66 11.75 2.12
CA SER A 11 -10.54 10.63 2.51
C SER A 11 -10.17 9.31 1.80
N LYS A 12 -9.84 9.36 0.51
CA LYS A 12 -9.43 8.16 -0.24
C LYS A 12 -8.04 7.66 0.15
N LEU A 13 -7.18 8.55 0.62
CA LEU A 13 -5.82 8.26 0.98
C LEU A 13 -5.70 7.55 2.33
N THR A 14 -6.56 7.90 3.29
CA THR A 14 -6.66 7.21 4.60
C THR A 14 -7.11 5.75 4.41
N VAL A 15 -7.97 5.50 3.42
CA VAL A 15 -8.42 4.14 3.06
C VAL A 15 -7.28 3.33 2.44
N LEU A 16 -6.39 3.95 1.65
CA LEU A 16 -5.26 3.26 1.03
C LEU A 16 -4.23 2.80 2.07
N LEU A 17 -3.95 3.64 3.06
CA LEU A 17 -3.04 3.33 4.17
C LEU A 17 -3.58 2.21 5.08
N SER A 18 -4.89 2.24 5.40
CA SER A 18 -5.51 1.20 6.23
C SER A 18 -5.58 -0.16 5.53
N VAL A 19 -5.68 -0.18 4.20
CA VAL A 19 -5.74 -1.43 3.41
C VAL A 19 -4.41 -2.17 3.40
N MET A 20 -3.28 -1.47 3.40
CA MET A 20 -1.95 -2.11 3.48
C MET A 20 -1.66 -2.71 4.85
N MET A 21 -2.24 -2.18 5.94
CA MET A 21 -2.00 -2.65 7.30
C MET A 21 -2.76 -3.94 7.67
N ILE A 22 -3.93 -4.19 7.08
CA ILE A 22 -4.80 -5.32 7.49
C ILE A 22 -4.36 -6.67 6.88
N GLY A 23 -3.52 -6.68 5.87
CA GLY A 23 -3.07 -7.91 5.21
C GLY A 23 -2.11 -8.79 6.01
N MET A 24 -1.62 -8.38 7.19
CA MET A 24 -0.62 -9.10 7.97
C MET A 24 -1.05 -9.65 9.34
N LEU A 25 -2.32 -9.52 9.73
CA LEU A 25 -2.81 -9.95 11.04
C LEU A 25 -3.63 -11.24 11.00
N SER A 26 -3.10 -12.32 10.49
CA SER A 26 -3.74 -13.62 10.68
C SER A 26 -2.73 -14.76 10.72
N MET A 27 -1.97 -14.86 11.82
CA MET A 27 -1.37 -16.12 12.24
C MET A 27 -1.33 -16.20 13.77
N SER A 28 -2.37 -16.76 14.34
CA SER A 28 -2.28 -17.51 15.59
C SER A 28 -3.36 -18.56 15.55
N GLY A 29 -2.92 -19.80 15.40
CA GLY A 29 -3.77 -20.97 15.45
C GLY A 29 -4.11 -21.35 16.88
N THR A 30 -5.26 -21.92 17.09
CA THR A 30 -5.50 -22.98 18.06
C THR A 30 -6.62 -23.88 17.56
N ASP A 31 -6.36 -25.13 17.71
CA ASP A 31 -6.99 -26.37 17.48
C ASP A 31 -8.53 -26.51 17.57
N GLY A 32 -9.04 -27.34 16.65
CA GLY A 32 -10.01 -28.38 16.96
C GLY A 32 -11.47 -28.01 16.79
N PHE A 33 -11.99 -28.18 15.57
CA PHE A 33 -13.30 -28.82 15.38
C PHE A 33 -13.39 -29.42 13.96
N ALA A 34 -13.71 -30.71 13.87
CA ALA A 34 -13.92 -31.40 12.61
C ALA A 34 -15.12 -30.80 11.86
N GLY A 35 -14.86 -30.06 10.80
CA GLY A 35 -15.89 -29.42 9.98
C GLY A 35 -15.31 -28.97 8.65
N ASN A 36 -15.68 -29.69 7.58
CA ASN A 36 -15.58 -29.35 6.17
C ASN A 36 -14.19 -28.83 5.70
N PRO A 37 -13.52 -29.40 4.73
CA PRO A 37 -12.23 -28.93 4.26
C PRO A 37 -12.43 -27.53 3.66
N LYS A 38 -12.30 -26.51 4.51
CA LYS A 38 -12.13 -25.14 4.03
C LYS A 38 -10.90 -25.17 3.12
N LYS A 39 -11.07 -24.88 1.83
CA LYS A 39 -9.97 -24.68 0.89
C LYS A 39 -8.93 -23.80 1.59
N GLN A 40 -7.85 -24.42 2.06
CA GLN A 40 -6.74 -23.69 2.67
C GLN A 40 -6.24 -22.72 1.62
N ARG A 41 -6.38 -21.44 1.90
CA ARG A 41 -5.81 -20.42 1.01
C ARG A 41 -4.31 -20.59 1.01
N PRO A 42 -3.65 -20.58 -0.16
CA PRO A 42 -2.20 -20.63 -0.20
C PRO A 42 -1.63 -19.47 0.64
N PRO A 43 -0.51 -19.67 1.34
CA PRO A 43 0.13 -18.62 2.10
C PRO A 43 0.43 -17.42 1.20
N PHE A 44 0.36 -16.22 1.76
CA PHE A 44 0.65 -14.99 1.03
C PHE A 44 2.10 -15.00 0.52
N ASP A 45 2.25 -14.87 -0.79
CA ASP A 45 3.57 -14.77 -1.45
C ASP A 45 3.81 -13.31 -1.86
N PRO A 46 4.72 -12.59 -1.18
CA PRO A 46 5.03 -11.19 -1.49
C PRO A 46 5.59 -11.00 -2.91
N LYS A 47 6.42 -11.95 -3.39
CA LYS A 47 7.02 -11.86 -4.73
C LYS A 47 5.98 -11.98 -5.82
N ARG A 48 5.07 -12.92 -5.65
CA ARG A 48 3.94 -13.10 -6.56
C ARG A 48 3.03 -11.88 -6.55
N PHE A 49 2.73 -11.34 -5.38
CA PHE A 49 1.93 -10.13 -5.24
C PHE A 49 2.55 -8.93 -5.98
N GLU A 50 3.86 -8.73 -5.84
CA GLU A 50 4.60 -7.68 -6.56
C GLU A 50 4.54 -7.89 -8.09
N ALA A 51 4.73 -9.12 -8.56
CA ALA A 51 4.65 -9.44 -9.98
C ALA A 51 3.24 -9.22 -10.55
N ASP A 52 2.21 -9.64 -9.82
CA ASP A 52 0.81 -9.43 -10.21
C ASP A 52 0.47 -7.93 -10.26
N LEU A 53 0.97 -7.14 -9.32
CA LEU A 53 0.80 -5.68 -9.30
C LEU A 53 1.50 -5.02 -10.50
N GLU A 54 2.74 -5.37 -10.80
CA GLU A 54 3.49 -4.84 -11.96
C GLU A 54 2.79 -5.19 -13.28
N GLN A 55 2.29 -6.41 -13.42
CA GLN A 55 1.51 -6.84 -14.57
C GLN A 55 0.20 -6.05 -14.68
N TYR A 56 -0.48 -5.84 -13.58
CA TYR A 56 -1.71 -5.07 -13.52
C TYR A 56 -1.49 -3.62 -13.94
N ILE A 57 -0.45 -2.97 -13.40
CA ILE A 57 -0.04 -1.61 -13.76
C ILE A 57 0.29 -1.53 -15.26
N THR A 58 1.10 -2.46 -15.76
CA THR A 58 1.51 -2.51 -17.18
C THR A 58 0.30 -2.50 -18.10
N THR A 59 -0.67 -3.35 -17.79
CA THR A 59 -1.89 -3.50 -18.59
C THR A 59 -2.77 -2.25 -18.53
N HIS A 60 -3.07 -1.74 -17.32
CA HIS A 60 -4.03 -0.65 -17.13
C HIS A 60 -3.48 0.73 -17.51
N ALA A 61 -2.17 0.94 -17.38
CA ALA A 61 -1.51 2.15 -17.85
C ALA A 61 -1.05 2.07 -19.31
N ALA A 62 -1.27 0.92 -19.98
CA ALA A 62 -0.83 0.64 -21.34
C ALA A 62 0.65 0.99 -21.56
N LEU A 63 1.52 0.45 -20.66
CA LEU A 63 2.95 0.66 -20.76
C LEU A 63 3.53 -0.22 -21.89
N THR A 64 4.34 0.39 -22.76
CA THR A 64 5.15 -0.36 -23.69
C THR A 64 6.30 -1.07 -22.96
N PRO A 65 6.90 -2.14 -23.51
CA PRO A 65 8.05 -2.82 -22.89
C PRO A 65 9.21 -1.87 -22.54
N ARG A 66 9.47 -0.89 -23.41
CA ARG A 66 10.52 0.12 -23.21
C ARG A 66 10.19 1.07 -22.04
N GLU A 67 8.94 1.48 -21.90
CA GLU A 67 8.47 2.32 -20.79
C GLU A 67 8.51 1.55 -19.47
N ALA A 68 8.01 0.31 -19.44
CA ALA A 68 8.03 -0.57 -18.29
C ALA A 68 9.47 -0.82 -17.79
N ALA A 69 10.41 -1.10 -18.69
CA ALA A 69 11.81 -1.31 -18.36
C ALA A 69 12.48 -0.08 -17.69
N ARG A 70 12.04 1.14 -18.03
CA ARG A 70 12.53 2.37 -17.40
C ARG A 70 11.81 2.72 -16.11
N PHE A 71 10.52 2.43 -16.03
CA PHE A 71 9.65 2.80 -14.92
C PHE A 71 9.82 1.89 -13.69
N PHE A 72 9.72 0.57 -13.85
CA PHE A 72 9.70 -0.35 -12.72
C PHE A 72 10.95 -0.33 -11.82
N PRO A 73 12.18 -0.12 -12.31
CA PRO A 73 13.33 0.03 -11.41
C PRO A 73 13.16 1.19 -10.41
N VAL A 74 12.60 2.33 -10.85
CA VAL A 74 12.34 3.50 -10.00
C VAL A 74 11.15 3.25 -9.08
N TYR A 75 10.09 2.60 -9.58
CA TYR A 75 8.92 2.19 -8.81
C TYR A 75 9.28 1.26 -7.65
N ARG A 76 10.11 0.23 -7.91
CA ARG A 76 10.59 -0.70 -6.87
C ARG A 76 11.42 0.00 -5.79
N GLN A 77 12.20 1.02 -6.16
CA GLN A 77 12.93 1.83 -5.17
C GLN A 77 11.95 2.57 -4.24
N MET A 78 10.90 3.17 -4.80
CA MET A 78 9.84 3.79 -4.00
C MET A 78 9.20 2.77 -3.04
N MET A 79 8.77 1.63 -3.57
CA MET A 79 8.13 0.57 -2.78
C MET A 79 9.02 0.05 -1.64
N LYS A 80 10.33 -0.10 -1.89
CA LYS A 80 11.28 -0.51 -0.86
C LYS A 80 11.37 0.52 0.27
N LYS A 81 11.43 1.82 -0.05
CA LYS A 81 11.46 2.89 0.96
C LYS A 81 10.14 2.98 1.72
N MET A 82 9.00 2.90 1.02
CA MET A 82 7.68 2.87 1.66
C MET A 82 7.54 1.71 2.65
N ARG A 83 8.07 0.53 2.30
CA ARG A 83 8.04 -0.65 3.18
C ARG A 83 8.75 -0.39 4.51
N SER A 84 9.90 0.29 4.51
CA SER A 84 10.61 0.63 5.76
C SER A 84 9.79 1.56 6.67
N HIS A 85 9.01 2.49 6.09
CA HIS A 85 8.08 3.33 6.86
C HIS A 85 6.93 2.51 7.45
N PHE A 86 6.35 1.58 6.69
CA PHE A 86 5.33 0.66 7.21
C PHE A 86 5.86 -0.23 8.34
N ASP A 87 7.09 -0.72 8.24
CA ASP A 87 7.70 -1.51 9.30
C ASP A 87 7.92 -0.68 10.57
N ALA A 88 8.25 0.60 10.44
CA ALA A 88 8.32 1.53 11.57
C ALA A 88 6.94 1.76 12.21
N MET A 89 5.89 1.97 11.41
CA MET A 89 4.52 2.15 11.89
C MET A 89 3.97 0.93 12.65
N ARG A 90 4.38 -0.29 12.27
CA ARG A 90 3.93 -1.52 12.97
C ARG A 90 4.26 -1.55 14.45
N ARG A 91 5.29 -0.84 14.90
CA ARG A 91 5.68 -0.77 16.32
C ARG A 91 4.59 -0.15 17.19
N PHE A 92 3.80 0.77 16.64
CA PHE A 92 2.72 1.45 17.37
C PHE A 92 1.52 0.57 17.67
N HIS A 93 1.36 -0.58 16.98
CA HIS A 93 0.30 -1.54 17.30
C HIS A 93 0.46 -2.21 18.68
N PHE A 94 1.66 -2.15 19.25
CA PHE A 94 1.97 -2.79 20.52
C PHE A 94 2.03 -1.80 21.69
N VAL A 95 1.66 -0.54 21.48
CA VAL A 95 1.58 0.47 22.53
C VAL A 95 0.47 0.11 23.50
N ASN A 96 0.79 0.15 24.80
CA ASN A 96 -0.21 -0.11 25.84
C ASN A 96 -1.23 1.05 25.89
N PRO A 97 -2.52 0.82 25.62
CA PRO A 97 -3.53 1.88 25.59
C PRO A 97 -3.84 2.49 26.98
N LYS A 98 -3.26 1.95 28.06
CA LYS A 98 -3.38 2.52 29.42
C LYS A 98 -2.25 3.49 29.76
N ASP A 99 -1.25 3.60 28.89
CA ASP A 99 -0.14 4.54 29.03
C ASP A 99 -0.40 5.75 28.12
N GLU A 100 -0.99 6.79 28.69
CA GLU A 100 -1.34 8.02 27.97
C GLU A 100 -0.14 8.66 27.28
N ARG A 101 1.01 8.71 27.95
CA ARG A 101 2.23 9.29 27.39
C ARG A 101 2.74 8.50 26.20
N ALA A 102 2.75 7.18 26.29
CA ALA A 102 3.13 6.32 25.17
C ALA A 102 2.14 6.41 24.01
N CYS A 103 0.84 6.57 24.30
CA CYS A 103 -0.20 6.79 23.29
C CYS A 103 0.00 8.12 22.56
N GLU A 104 0.25 9.21 23.28
CA GLU A 104 0.49 10.53 22.67
C GLU A 104 1.73 10.50 21.78
N GLU A 105 2.83 9.92 22.23
CA GLU A 105 4.04 9.78 21.42
C GLU A 105 3.81 8.91 20.18
N ALA A 106 3.06 7.81 20.31
CA ALA A 106 2.71 6.96 19.18
C ALA A 106 1.90 7.70 18.12
N ILE A 107 0.91 8.51 18.52
CA ILE A 107 0.10 9.33 17.61
C ILE A 107 1.00 10.33 16.87
N ARG A 108 1.86 11.06 17.61
CA ARG A 108 2.77 12.04 16.99
C ARG A 108 3.73 11.40 16.00
N CYS A 109 4.36 10.30 16.38
CA CYS A 109 5.28 9.58 15.48
C CYS A 109 4.56 8.99 14.27
N GLN A 110 3.32 8.52 14.42
CA GLN A 110 2.53 8.03 13.30
C GLN A 110 2.22 9.15 12.29
N ASP A 111 1.81 10.32 12.79
CA ASP A 111 1.54 11.49 11.95
C ASP A 111 2.80 11.95 11.19
N GLU A 112 3.96 11.97 11.85
CA GLU A 112 5.25 12.28 11.23
C GLU A 112 5.59 11.28 10.10
N LEU A 113 5.47 9.98 10.35
CA LEU A 113 5.71 8.94 9.34
C LEU A 113 4.72 9.02 8.16
N ASP A 114 3.47 9.39 8.40
CA ASP A 114 2.47 9.59 7.34
C ASP A 114 2.84 10.79 6.45
N ILE A 115 3.36 11.87 7.04
CA ILE A 115 3.85 13.04 6.31
C ILE A 115 5.07 12.66 5.46
N GLU A 116 6.05 11.98 6.05
CA GLU A 116 7.25 11.51 5.34
C GLU A 116 6.89 10.60 4.17
N MET A 117 5.95 9.68 4.37
CA MET A 117 5.47 8.80 3.31
C MET A 117 4.83 9.58 2.16
N LYS A 118 4.10 10.66 2.46
CA LYS A 118 3.52 11.53 1.44
C LYS A 118 4.56 12.32 0.67
N GLN A 119 5.58 12.82 1.35
CA GLN A 119 6.71 13.51 0.73
C GLN A 119 7.48 12.55 -0.18
N LEU A 120 7.72 11.33 0.29
CA LEU A 120 8.36 10.28 -0.52
C LEU A 120 7.55 9.96 -1.79
N GLN A 121 6.23 9.79 -1.69
CA GLN A 121 5.36 9.58 -2.85
C GLN A 121 5.44 10.76 -3.83
N GLN A 122 5.40 11.99 -3.33
CA GLN A 122 5.50 13.19 -4.16
C GLN A 122 6.84 13.24 -4.92
N GLU A 123 7.95 12.94 -4.23
CA GLU A 123 9.27 12.88 -4.85
C GLU A 123 9.30 11.86 -6.01
N TYR A 124 8.80 10.65 -5.77
CA TYR A 124 8.80 9.61 -6.78
C TYR A 124 7.79 9.86 -7.92
N HIS A 125 6.63 10.44 -7.63
CA HIS A 125 5.72 10.88 -8.70
C HIS A 125 6.39 11.90 -9.63
N SER A 126 7.18 12.82 -9.08
CA SER A 126 7.97 13.76 -9.89
C SER A 126 8.99 13.01 -10.77
N ARG A 127 9.70 12.01 -10.24
CA ARG A 127 10.60 11.16 -11.02
C ARG A 127 9.88 10.38 -12.11
N PHE A 128 8.66 9.88 -11.85
CA PHE A 128 7.85 9.19 -12.86
C PHE A 128 7.48 10.11 -14.03
N LEU A 129 7.19 11.38 -13.75
CA LEU A 129 6.89 12.39 -14.77
C LEU A 129 8.07 12.70 -15.71
N TYR A 130 9.31 12.45 -15.28
CA TYR A 130 10.49 12.51 -16.18
C TYR A 130 10.61 11.28 -17.08
N ILE A 131 10.01 10.15 -16.70
CA ILE A 131 10.12 8.87 -17.43
C ILE A 131 8.97 8.68 -18.38
N LEU A 132 7.75 9.12 -17.97
CA LEU A 132 6.48 8.84 -18.63
C LEU A 132 5.63 10.11 -18.77
N PRO A 133 4.76 10.17 -19.77
CA PRO A 133 3.74 11.22 -19.87
C PRO A 133 2.82 11.25 -18.63
N ALA A 134 2.40 12.42 -18.21
CA ALA A 134 1.55 12.62 -17.04
C ALA A 134 0.26 11.78 -17.06
N SER A 135 -0.32 11.58 -18.24
CA SER A 135 -1.51 10.74 -18.43
C SER A 135 -1.25 9.27 -18.06
N LYS A 136 -0.07 8.74 -18.38
CA LYS A 136 0.33 7.38 -17.99
C LYS A 136 0.63 7.28 -16.50
N VAL A 137 1.33 8.27 -15.92
CA VAL A 137 1.59 8.33 -14.47
C VAL A 137 0.27 8.34 -13.70
N LEU A 138 -0.72 9.13 -14.13
CA LEU A 138 -2.04 9.14 -13.50
C LEU A 138 -2.76 7.78 -13.60
N ARG A 139 -2.64 7.09 -14.74
CA ARG A 139 -3.19 5.73 -14.90
C ARG A 139 -2.50 4.72 -13.99
N ILE A 140 -1.19 4.82 -13.80
CA ILE A 140 -0.41 3.98 -12.88
C ILE A 140 -0.95 4.15 -11.45
N ILE A 141 -1.06 5.38 -10.97
CA ILE A 141 -1.57 5.67 -9.62
C ILE A 141 -2.99 5.09 -9.43
N LYS A 142 -3.85 5.24 -10.43
CA LYS A 142 -5.21 4.66 -10.38
C LYS A 142 -5.21 3.13 -10.42
N ALA A 143 -4.34 2.53 -11.23
CA ALA A 143 -4.21 1.09 -11.34
C ALA A 143 -3.72 0.47 -10.02
N GLU A 144 -2.69 1.06 -9.40
CA GLU A 144 -2.19 0.64 -8.10
C GLU A 144 -3.29 0.68 -7.03
N GLU A 145 -4.01 1.81 -6.92
CA GLU A 145 -5.13 1.96 -5.99
C GLU A 145 -6.23 0.91 -6.23
N GLN A 146 -6.55 0.63 -7.48
CA GLN A 146 -7.58 -0.34 -7.85
C GLN A 146 -7.14 -1.77 -7.54
N PHE A 147 -5.88 -2.12 -7.81
CA PHE A 147 -5.31 -3.43 -7.51
C PHE A 147 -5.38 -3.73 -6.00
N HIS A 148 -4.94 -2.78 -5.17
CA HIS A 148 -5.01 -2.92 -3.72
C HIS A 148 -6.45 -3.09 -3.21
N ARG A 149 -7.40 -2.32 -3.75
CA ARG A 149 -8.83 -2.50 -3.40
C ARG A 149 -9.37 -3.88 -3.78
N GLN A 150 -8.96 -4.42 -4.92
CA GLN A 150 -9.37 -5.77 -5.35
C GLN A 150 -8.73 -6.85 -4.46
N ALA A 151 -7.43 -6.74 -4.19
CA ALA A 151 -6.71 -7.67 -3.31
C ALA A 151 -7.36 -7.73 -1.93
N PHE A 152 -7.71 -6.57 -1.35
CA PHE A 152 -8.41 -6.50 -0.07
C PHE A 152 -9.80 -7.15 -0.09
N ARG A 153 -10.60 -6.90 -1.13
CA ARG A 153 -11.92 -7.55 -1.27
C ARG A 153 -11.80 -9.08 -1.39
N ASN A 154 -10.78 -9.57 -2.08
CA ASN A 154 -10.55 -11.00 -2.24
C ASN A 154 -10.03 -11.66 -0.95
N ALA A 155 -9.30 -10.93 -0.12
CA ALA A 155 -8.85 -11.41 1.19
C ALA A 155 -9.99 -11.57 2.21
N ARG A 156 -11.12 -10.88 2.02
CA ARG A 156 -12.31 -10.93 2.92
C ARG A 156 -13.31 -12.02 2.55
N LYS A 157 -13.21 -12.63 1.37
CA LYS A 157 -14.05 -13.76 0.91
C LYS A 157 -13.43 -15.08 1.30
#